data_fcf49790e098364d6ab302ed7a3b4b81
#
_entry.id   fcf49790e098364d6ab302ed7a3b4b81
#
_cell.length_a   1.000
_cell.length_b   1.000
_cell.length_c   1.000
_cell.angle_alpha   90.00
_cell.angle_beta   90.00
_cell.angle_gamma   90.00
#
_symmetry.space_group_name_H-M   'P 1'
#
loop_
_entity.id
_entity.type
_entity.pdbx_description
1 polymer ?
#
loop_
_entity_poly.entity_id
_entity_poly.type
_entity_poly.pdbx_seq_one_letter_code
_entity_poly.pdbx_strand_id
1 'polypeptide(L)'
;MPSRHFSTIPTLYCWVDLIAPSSEYGRAPIFSLLPSSGVCAWIRDEAMVGWGKAWAWKRGKDRPPLVEAGENAAITEAARVWDLLREKVQVHWGEGARDAWGKNLPTLPFAFVSCAFEDDGERTIIVPELTIITSGSQRFVIAASTDSRVKPEFAPPIRQHTLPSHLECGPGAMGEEQWRKAVDEVIDALRNEEAAKVVMARDLTISSDSEINEAALVESLHERYPQTWTFSVDGLIGATPEMLVSLKEGHLHSRVLAGSCLPKDAEKLPLSLKDRSEHLFALESVVAALLPVAQDVRAPARPEVLVLPNIAHLCSDVDASFPEGSVLDAVAQLHPTAAVCGTPLDDALDLIHAHERIERGRYSGPVGWIDGAGNGEFGIALRCGQIEDHGRTLRVFAGCGIMPDSLSSSEFEETQTKMRPILEVLGV
;
A
#
# COMPACT_ATOMS: atom_id res chain seq x y z
N MET A 1 19.02 -29.05 -6.18
CA MET A 1 17.85 -29.38 -7.03
C MET A 1 16.78 -28.33 -6.79
N PRO A 2 16.67 -27.30 -7.60
CA PRO A 2 15.57 -26.34 -7.52
C PRO A 2 14.53 -26.79 -8.53
N SER A 3 13.28 -27.04 -8.16
CA SER A 3 12.19 -27.06 -9.16
C SER A 3 11.00 -27.97 -8.89
N ARG A 4 10.54 -28.09 -7.65
CA ARG A 4 9.27 -28.83 -7.43
C ARG A 4 8.04 -28.01 -7.03
N HIS A 5 8.14 -26.69 -6.84
CA HIS A 5 7.00 -25.86 -6.42
C HIS A 5 6.48 -24.82 -7.43
N PHE A 6 7.17 -24.61 -8.55
CA PHE A 6 6.70 -23.76 -9.65
C PHE A 6 6.01 -24.51 -10.79
N SER A 7 5.72 -25.80 -10.60
CA SER A 7 5.36 -26.72 -11.70
C SER A 7 4.02 -26.45 -12.39
N THR A 8 3.19 -25.48 -11.98
CA THR A 8 1.90 -25.23 -12.64
C THR A 8 1.41 -23.78 -12.48
N ILE A 9 2.20 -22.80 -12.91
CA ILE A 9 1.63 -21.47 -13.16
C ILE A 9 0.75 -21.60 -14.42
N PRO A 10 -0.56 -21.34 -14.31
CA PRO A 10 -1.49 -21.53 -15.42
C PRO A 10 -1.31 -20.47 -16.49
N THR A 11 -1.84 -20.70 -17.68
CA THR A 11 -2.09 -19.63 -18.64
C THR A 11 -3.22 -18.77 -18.16
N LEU A 12 -3.05 -17.46 -18.22
CA LEU A 12 -4.08 -16.48 -17.90
C LEU A 12 -4.72 -15.95 -19.19
N TYR A 13 -6.04 -15.96 -19.23
CA TYR A 13 -6.84 -15.43 -20.32
C TYR A 13 -7.51 -14.12 -19.84
N CYS A 14 -7.31 -13.04 -20.57
CA CYS A 14 -7.89 -11.73 -20.28
C CYS A 14 -8.79 -11.31 -21.44
N TRP A 15 -10.01 -10.90 -21.15
CA TRP A 15 -10.94 -10.30 -22.11
C TRP A 15 -11.18 -8.86 -21.73
N VAL A 16 -10.96 -7.96 -22.66
CA VAL A 16 -11.10 -6.51 -22.46
C VAL A 16 -12.24 -5.98 -23.27
N ASP A 17 -13.22 -5.38 -22.61
CA ASP A 17 -14.35 -4.73 -23.26
C ASP A 17 -14.44 -3.25 -22.83
N LEU A 18 -14.92 -2.40 -23.74
CA LEU A 18 -15.22 -1.00 -23.46
C LEU A 18 -16.65 -0.89 -22.91
N ILE A 19 -16.82 -0.26 -21.75
CA ILE A 19 -18.15 0.02 -21.21
C ILE A 19 -18.71 1.27 -21.89
N ALA A 20 -19.82 1.10 -22.62
CA ALA A 20 -20.46 2.23 -23.28
C ALA A 20 -20.90 3.29 -22.26
N PRO A 21 -20.52 4.58 -22.40
CA PRO A 21 -20.90 5.63 -21.46
C PRO A 21 -22.42 5.79 -21.28
N SER A 22 -23.21 5.44 -22.30
CA SER A 22 -24.66 5.47 -22.27
C SER A 22 -25.32 4.26 -21.63
N SER A 23 -24.55 3.22 -21.33
CA SER A 23 -25.05 2.01 -20.66
C SER A 23 -25.37 2.26 -19.18
N GLU A 24 -26.08 1.35 -18.55
CA GLU A 24 -26.33 1.36 -17.11
C GLU A 24 -25.01 1.41 -16.33
N TYR A 25 -24.06 0.55 -16.65
CA TYR A 25 -22.75 0.47 -16.00
C TYR A 25 -21.83 1.67 -16.32
N GLY A 26 -22.01 2.30 -17.48
CA GLY A 26 -21.27 3.51 -17.85
C GLY A 26 -21.68 4.73 -17.02
N ARG A 27 -22.95 4.80 -16.61
CA ARG A 27 -23.51 5.88 -15.80
C ARG A 27 -23.45 5.64 -14.29
N ALA A 28 -23.36 4.38 -13.86
CA ALA A 28 -23.32 4.04 -12.44
C ALA A 28 -22.07 4.60 -11.75
N PRO A 29 -22.14 5.07 -10.49
CA PRO A 29 -20.96 5.30 -9.69
C PRO A 29 -20.10 4.03 -9.60
N ILE A 30 -18.78 4.16 -9.72
CA ILE A 30 -17.89 2.97 -9.82
C ILE A 30 -17.99 2.09 -8.59
N PHE A 31 -18.11 2.68 -7.41
CA PHE A 31 -18.21 1.95 -6.14
C PHE A 31 -19.50 1.13 -6.04
N SER A 32 -20.61 1.62 -6.65
CA SER A 32 -21.89 0.90 -6.65
C SER A 32 -21.86 -0.43 -7.42
N LEU A 33 -20.82 -0.66 -8.22
CA LEU A 33 -20.60 -1.90 -8.99
C LEU A 33 -19.79 -2.95 -8.21
N LEU A 34 -19.20 -2.59 -7.07
CA LEU A 34 -18.36 -3.48 -6.29
C LEU A 34 -19.19 -4.43 -5.40
N PRO A 35 -18.67 -5.61 -5.05
CA PRO A 35 -19.22 -6.41 -3.96
C PRO A 35 -18.91 -5.77 -2.60
N SER A 36 -19.62 -6.24 -1.54
CA SER A 36 -19.37 -5.78 -0.17
C SER A 36 -18.05 -6.27 0.44
N SER A 37 -17.42 -7.28 -0.14
CA SER A 37 -16.18 -7.87 0.33
C SER A 37 -15.33 -8.43 -0.82
N GLY A 38 -14.03 -8.65 -0.57
CA GLY A 38 -13.09 -9.16 -1.57
C GLY A 38 -12.74 -8.13 -2.64
N VAL A 39 -12.74 -6.84 -2.28
CA VAL A 39 -12.43 -5.73 -3.17
C VAL A 39 -10.91 -5.57 -3.29
N CYS A 40 -10.44 -5.46 -4.53
CA CYS A 40 -9.12 -4.92 -4.83
C CYS A 40 -9.28 -3.50 -5.41
N ALA A 41 -8.49 -2.55 -4.94
CA ALA A 41 -8.60 -1.17 -5.37
C ALA A 41 -7.24 -0.44 -5.32
N TRP A 42 -7.02 0.42 -6.31
CA TRP A 42 -5.98 1.44 -6.35
C TRP A 42 -6.55 2.67 -7.04
N ILE A 43 -6.78 3.73 -6.27
CA ILE A 43 -7.57 4.87 -6.71
C ILE A 43 -6.92 6.18 -6.26
N ARG A 44 -6.76 7.09 -7.21
CA ARG A 44 -6.44 8.49 -6.97
C ARG A 44 -7.09 9.34 -8.06
N ASP A 45 -6.36 9.67 -9.13
CA ASP A 45 -6.87 10.44 -10.27
C ASP A 45 -7.65 9.54 -11.25
N GLU A 46 -7.23 8.29 -11.36
CA GLU A 46 -7.89 7.21 -12.08
C GLU A 46 -8.21 6.07 -11.09
N ALA A 47 -9.19 5.26 -11.42
CA ALA A 47 -9.60 4.15 -10.58
C ALA A 47 -9.32 2.81 -11.26
N MET A 48 -8.63 1.93 -10.54
CA MET A 48 -8.56 0.51 -10.81
C MET A 48 -9.24 -0.23 -9.66
N VAL A 49 -10.37 -0.87 -9.93
CA VAL A 49 -11.12 -1.63 -8.92
C VAL A 49 -11.48 -3.01 -9.47
N GLY A 50 -11.30 -4.03 -8.66
CA GLY A 50 -11.57 -5.40 -9.07
C GLY A 50 -12.08 -6.27 -7.94
N TRP A 51 -12.61 -7.44 -8.28
CA TRP A 51 -13.12 -8.45 -7.34
C TRP A 51 -13.04 -9.86 -7.91
N GLY A 52 -13.26 -10.83 -7.05
CA GLY A 52 -13.02 -12.23 -7.38
C GLY A 52 -11.52 -12.52 -7.50
N LYS A 53 -11.17 -13.76 -7.78
CA LYS A 53 -9.78 -14.20 -7.91
C LYS A 53 -9.67 -15.15 -9.10
N ALA A 54 -9.34 -14.62 -10.30
CA ALA A 54 -8.99 -15.44 -11.45
C ALA A 54 -7.73 -16.25 -11.16
N TRP A 55 -6.79 -15.60 -10.49
CA TRP A 55 -5.58 -16.23 -9.96
C TRP A 55 -5.10 -15.46 -8.73
N ALA A 56 -4.59 -16.19 -7.76
CA ALA A 56 -3.97 -15.59 -6.59
C ALA A 56 -2.80 -16.43 -6.10
N TRP A 57 -1.78 -15.76 -5.63
CA TRP A 57 -0.67 -16.35 -4.92
C TRP A 57 -0.55 -15.69 -3.56
N LYS A 58 -0.48 -16.51 -2.52
CA LYS A 58 -0.34 -16.05 -1.15
C LYS A 58 0.70 -16.89 -0.43
N ARG A 59 1.57 -16.23 0.30
CA ARG A 59 2.58 -16.87 1.13
C ARG A 59 2.65 -16.20 2.49
N GLY A 60 2.77 -16.98 3.54
CA GLY A 60 2.91 -16.54 4.93
C GLY A 60 4.16 -17.11 5.59
N LYS A 61 4.34 -16.80 6.87
CA LYS A 61 5.50 -17.18 7.71
C LYS A 61 5.83 -18.68 7.73
N ASP A 62 4.85 -19.56 7.57
CA ASP A 62 5.01 -21.00 7.73
C ASP A 62 5.73 -21.72 6.58
N ARG A 63 6.16 -21.01 5.56
CA ARG A 63 6.85 -21.59 4.40
C ARG A 63 8.19 -20.93 4.18
N PRO A 64 9.31 -21.68 4.21
CA PRO A 64 10.63 -21.13 3.94
C PRO A 64 10.68 -20.47 2.56
N PRO A 65 11.43 -19.37 2.40
CA PRO A 65 11.56 -18.71 1.11
C PRO A 65 12.09 -19.67 0.05
N LEU A 66 11.60 -19.56 -1.18
CA LEU A 66 12.06 -20.36 -2.32
C LEU A 66 13.43 -19.88 -2.84
N VAL A 67 13.90 -18.75 -2.36
CA VAL A 67 15.17 -18.11 -2.70
C VAL A 67 16.04 -18.14 -1.46
N GLU A 68 17.34 -18.40 -1.62
CA GLU A 68 18.32 -18.26 -0.53
C GLU A 68 18.24 -16.82 0.03
N ALA A 69 18.25 -16.73 1.36
CA ALA A 69 18.04 -15.49 2.09
C ALA A 69 19.04 -14.40 1.64
N GLY A 70 18.53 -13.40 0.95
CA GLY A 70 19.10 -12.10 0.76
C GLY A 70 18.13 -11.07 1.35
N GLU A 71 18.56 -9.85 1.50
CA GLU A 71 17.67 -8.76 1.92
C GLU A 71 16.45 -8.70 1.00
N ASN A 72 15.24 -8.54 1.58
CA ASN A 72 13.96 -8.50 0.86
C ASN A 72 13.63 -9.73 0.01
N ALA A 73 14.03 -10.92 0.46
CA ALA A 73 13.77 -12.20 -0.21
C ALA A 73 12.29 -12.41 -0.54
N ALA A 74 11.38 -11.90 0.29
CA ALA A 74 9.94 -11.99 0.11
C ALA A 74 9.41 -11.25 -1.12
N ILE A 75 9.85 -10.00 -1.31
CA ILE A 75 9.42 -9.17 -2.44
C ILE A 75 10.04 -9.69 -3.73
N THR A 76 11.31 -10.10 -3.68
CA THR A 76 12.01 -10.74 -4.79
C THR A 76 11.32 -12.04 -5.23
N GLU A 77 10.78 -12.82 -4.29
CA GLU A 77 10.00 -14.00 -4.61
C GLU A 77 8.68 -13.64 -5.32
N ALA A 78 7.97 -12.60 -4.84
CA ALA A 78 6.76 -12.10 -5.48
C ALA A 78 7.05 -11.63 -6.92
N ALA A 79 8.15 -10.93 -7.16
CA ALA A 79 8.59 -10.50 -8.49
C ALA A 79 8.79 -11.71 -9.43
N ARG A 80 9.49 -12.75 -8.98
CA ARG A 80 9.70 -13.98 -9.77
C ARG A 80 8.42 -14.73 -10.09
N VAL A 81 7.50 -14.82 -9.14
CA VAL A 81 6.20 -15.45 -9.35
C VAL A 81 5.39 -14.68 -10.40
N TRP A 82 5.43 -13.34 -10.33
CA TRP A 82 4.80 -12.48 -11.31
C TRP A 82 5.41 -12.65 -12.70
N ASP A 83 6.72 -12.67 -12.83
CA ASP A 83 7.41 -12.88 -14.12
C ASP A 83 6.99 -14.17 -14.80
N LEU A 84 6.89 -15.25 -14.04
CA LEU A 84 6.42 -16.54 -14.57
C LEU A 84 4.96 -16.52 -15.01
N LEU A 85 4.09 -15.73 -14.37
CA LEU A 85 2.69 -15.61 -14.75
C LEU A 85 2.51 -14.73 -15.98
N ARG A 86 3.15 -13.57 -16.03
CA ARG A 86 3.00 -12.60 -17.13
C ARG A 86 3.48 -13.12 -18.48
N GLU A 87 4.41 -14.11 -18.50
CA GLU A 87 4.83 -14.78 -19.72
C GLU A 87 3.75 -15.69 -20.33
N LYS A 88 2.72 -16.05 -19.54
CA LYS A 88 1.66 -16.99 -19.94
C LYS A 88 0.30 -16.31 -20.01
N VAL A 89 0.18 -15.24 -20.80
CA VAL A 89 -1.06 -14.50 -20.95
C VAL A 89 -1.58 -14.53 -22.38
N GLN A 90 -2.91 -14.61 -22.53
CA GLN A 90 -3.60 -14.43 -23.81
C GLN A 90 -4.66 -13.33 -23.63
N VAL A 91 -4.59 -12.29 -24.46
CA VAL A 91 -5.49 -11.14 -24.39
C VAL A 91 -6.44 -11.13 -25.58
N HIS A 92 -7.73 -11.08 -25.27
CA HIS A 92 -8.83 -10.99 -26.23
C HIS A 92 -9.46 -9.59 -26.13
N TRP A 93 -9.49 -8.86 -27.22
CA TRP A 93 -10.00 -7.50 -27.28
C TRP A 93 -11.42 -7.49 -27.86
N GLY A 94 -12.36 -6.89 -27.15
CA GLY A 94 -13.68 -6.55 -27.65
C GLY A 94 -13.65 -5.43 -28.69
N GLU A 95 -14.78 -5.18 -29.31
CA GLU A 95 -14.92 -4.18 -30.36
C GLU A 95 -14.54 -2.77 -29.85
N GLY A 96 -13.62 -2.10 -30.56
CA GLY A 96 -13.12 -0.79 -30.20
C GLY A 96 -12.26 -0.69 -28.93
N ALA A 97 -12.21 -1.73 -28.11
CA ALA A 97 -11.49 -1.69 -26.84
C ALA A 97 -9.98 -1.51 -27.05
N ARG A 98 -9.40 -2.19 -28.04
CA ARG A 98 -7.96 -2.12 -28.32
C ARG A 98 -7.53 -0.73 -28.79
N ASP A 99 -8.34 -0.08 -29.63
CA ASP A 99 -8.03 1.25 -30.16
C ASP A 99 -8.21 2.34 -29.09
N ALA A 100 -9.15 2.11 -28.17
CA ALA A 100 -9.42 2.98 -27.02
C ALA A 100 -8.41 2.81 -25.89
N TRP A 101 -7.71 1.65 -25.80
CA TRP A 101 -6.71 1.35 -24.77
C TRP A 101 -5.48 2.21 -24.96
N GLY A 102 -5.37 3.30 -24.22
CA GLY A 102 -4.28 4.27 -24.32
C GLY A 102 -2.98 3.77 -23.67
N LYS A 103 -1.86 4.43 -24.02
CA LYS A 103 -0.53 4.14 -23.46
C LYS A 103 -0.42 4.34 -21.93
N ASN A 104 -1.38 5.05 -21.35
CA ASN A 104 -1.40 5.30 -19.90
C ASN A 104 -2.03 4.15 -19.10
N LEU A 105 -2.70 3.23 -19.78
CA LEU A 105 -3.31 2.06 -19.16
C LEU A 105 -2.30 0.93 -18.97
N PRO A 106 -2.49 0.05 -17.96
CA PRO A 106 -1.57 -1.04 -17.67
C PRO A 106 -1.41 -2.00 -18.85
N THR A 107 -0.23 -2.53 -19.05
CA THR A 107 -0.01 -3.67 -19.96
C THR A 107 -0.58 -4.94 -19.31
N LEU A 108 -1.44 -5.67 -20.03
CA LEU A 108 -2.02 -6.90 -19.48
C LEU A 108 -1.03 -8.08 -19.48
N PRO A 109 -1.08 -8.96 -18.46
CA PRO A 109 -1.97 -8.90 -17.31
C PRO A 109 -1.52 -7.85 -16.29
N PHE A 110 -2.37 -7.54 -15.32
CA PHE A 110 -1.93 -6.82 -14.13
C PHE A 110 -2.49 -7.47 -12.87
N ALA A 111 -1.85 -7.19 -11.73
CA ALA A 111 -2.22 -7.71 -10.43
C ALA A 111 -2.12 -6.66 -9.34
N PHE A 112 -2.97 -6.78 -8.33
CA PHE A 112 -2.80 -6.09 -7.06
C PHE A 112 -1.87 -6.89 -6.16
N VAL A 113 -0.99 -6.20 -5.45
CA VAL A 113 0.04 -6.81 -4.61
C VAL A 113 0.09 -6.13 -3.25
N SER A 114 0.29 -6.91 -2.21
CA SER A 114 0.55 -6.41 -0.87
C SER A 114 1.56 -7.32 -0.17
N CYS A 115 2.58 -6.73 0.44
CA CYS A 115 3.61 -7.45 1.19
C CYS A 115 3.64 -6.97 2.64
N ALA A 116 4.06 -7.85 3.54
CA ALA A 116 4.27 -7.50 4.93
C ALA A 116 5.46 -6.54 5.09
N PHE A 117 5.50 -5.88 6.24
CA PHE A 117 6.65 -5.07 6.68
C PHE A 117 7.90 -5.94 6.86
N GLU A 118 7.74 -7.11 7.51
CA GLU A 118 8.81 -8.07 7.74
C GLU A 118 9.07 -8.94 6.51
N ASP A 119 10.32 -9.27 6.28
CA ASP A 119 10.72 -10.07 5.11
C ASP A 119 10.19 -11.51 5.15
N ASP A 120 9.94 -12.06 6.33
CA ASP A 120 9.33 -13.39 6.51
C ASP A 120 7.79 -13.37 6.52
N GLY A 121 7.19 -12.16 6.48
CA GLY A 121 5.76 -11.95 6.63
C GLY A 121 4.92 -12.37 5.43
N GLU A 122 3.62 -12.08 5.52
CA GLU A 122 2.64 -12.39 4.48
C GLU A 122 2.85 -11.52 3.23
N ARG A 123 2.68 -12.14 2.06
CA ARG A 123 2.63 -11.49 0.76
C ARG A 123 1.56 -12.11 -0.11
N THR A 124 0.91 -11.28 -0.88
CA THR A 124 -0.18 -11.70 -1.78
C THR A 124 -0.09 -11.01 -3.12
N ILE A 125 -0.39 -11.76 -4.19
CA ILE A 125 -0.59 -11.25 -5.56
C ILE A 125 -1.97 -11.72 -5.98
N ILE A 126 -2.81 -10.80 -6.44
CA ILE A 126 -4.19 -11.10 -6.87
C ILE A 126 -4.41 -10.55 -8.27
N VAL A 127 -4.74 -11.44 -9.20
CA VAL A 127 -5.38 -11.08 -10.48
C VAL A 127 -6.88 -11.23 -10.27
N PRO A 128 -7.66 -10.14 -10.23
CA PRO A 128 -9.10 -10.23 -10.05
C PRO A 128 -9.78 -10.97 -11.21
N GLU A 129 -10.92 -11.58 -10.93
CA GLU A 129 -11.77 -12.17 -11.97
C GLU A 129 -12.42 -11.11 -12.85
N LEU A 130 -12.81 -10.01 -12.23
CA LEU A 130 -13.33 -8.82 -12.91
C LEU A 130 -12.63 -7.58 -12.40
N THR A 131 -12.29 -6.68 -13.33
CA THR A 131 -11.70 -5.38 -12.99
C THR A 131 -12.31 -4.30 -13.86
N ILE A 132 -12.61 -3.15 -13.26
CA ILE A 132 -12.96 -1.91 -13.96
C ILE A 132 -11.77 -0.97 -13.86
N ILE A 133 -11.36 -0.41 -15.00
CA ILE A 133 -10.37 0.66 -15.07
C ILE A 133 -11.03 1.90 -15.66
N THR A 134 -10.82 3.05 -15.03
CA THR A 134 -11.22 4.34 -15.58
C THR A 134 -10.00 5.04 -16.18
N SER A 135 -10.17 5.68 -17.35
CA SER A 135 -9.16 6.56 -17.94
C SER A 135 -9.87 7.74 -18.60
N GLY A 136 -9.76 8.90 -17.96
CA GLY A 136 -10.57 10.07 -18.33
C GLY A 136 -12.06 9.76 -18.29
N SER A 137 -12.75 9.91 -19.44
CA SER A 137 -14.18 9.60 -19.54
C SER A 137 -14.50 8.16 -19.95
N GLN A 138 -13.47 7.34 -20.17
CA GLN A 138 -13.63 5.94 -20.62
C GLN A 138 -13.60 4.99 -19.42
N ARG A 139 -14.34 3.89 -19.54
CA ARG A 139 -14.32 2.77 -18.62
C ARG A 139 -14.11 1.49 -19.38
N PHE A 140 -13.19 0.68 -18.89
CA PHE A 140 -12.91 -0.65 -19.42
C PHE A 140 -13.27 -1.69 -18.35
N VAL A 141 -13.78 -2.82 -18.81
CA VAL A 141 -13.88 -4.02 -17.99
C VAL A 141 -12.90 -5.04 -18.51
N ILE A 142 -12.18 -5.65 -17.58
CA ILE A 142 -11.28 -6.77 -17.84
C ILE A 142 -11.84 -7.97 -17.08
N ALA A 143 -12.20 -9.03 -17.82
CA ALA A 143 -12.51 -10.32 -17.26
C ALA A 143 -11.27 -11.21 -17.39
N ALA A 144 -10.91 -11.91 -16.32
CA ALA A 144 -9.76 -12.81 -16.32
C ALA A 144 -10.12 -14.21 -15.83
N SER A 145 -9.50 -15.24 -16.40
CA SER A 145 -9.70 -16.64 -16.01
C SER A 145 -8.45 -17.46 -16.32
N THR A 146 -8.27 -18.55 -15.61
CA THR A 146 -7.27 -19.58 -15.95
C THR A 146 -7.83 -20.71 -16.85
N ASP A 147 -9.12 -20.68 -17.19
CA ASP A 147 -9.76 -21.57 -18.17
C ASP A 147 -10.18 -20.76 -19.41
N SER A 148 -9.60 -21.09 -20.56
CA SER A 148 -9.91 -20.42 -21.86
C SER A 148 -11.38 -20.50 -22.30
N ARG A 149 -12.13 -21.45 -21.76
CA ARG A 149 -13.55 -21.68 -22.08
C ARG A 149 -14.50 -20.87 -21.21
N VAL A 150 -14.00 -20.23 -20.15
CA VAL A 150 -14.78 -19.52 -19.15
C VAL A 150 -14.38 -18.05 -19.16
N LYS A 151 -15.14 -17.22 -19.87
CA LYS A 151 -15.09 -15.77 -19.73
C LYS A 151 -16.03 -15.37 -18.59
N PRO A 152 -15.53 -14.77 -17.49
CA PRO A 152 -16.39 -14.24 -16.44
C PRO A 152 -17.38 -13.21 -16.99
N GLU A 153 -18.63 -13.32 -16.57
CA GLU A 153 -19.69 -12.41 -16.99
C GLU A 153 -19.61 -11.10 -16.19
N PHE A 154 -19.61 -9.98 -16.88
CA PHE A 154 -19.70 -8.67 -16.26
C PHE A 154 -21.17 -8.24 -16.16
N ALA A 155 -21.81 -8.60 -15.07
CA ALA A 155 -23.19 -8.22 -14.73
C ALA A 155 -23.32 -7.90 -13.24
N PRO A 156 -22.52 -6.97 -12.68
CA PRO A 156 -22.58 -6.66 -11.26
C PRO A 156 -23.90 -5.97 -10.95
N PRO A 157 -24.57 -6.31 -9.83
CA PRO A 157 -25.73 -5.56 -9.38
C PRO A 157 -25.29 -4.17 -8.93
N ILE A 158 -26.04 -3.12 -9.34
CA ILE A 158 -25.81 -1.76 -8.85
C ILE A 158 -26.37 -1.66 -7.44
N ARG A 159 -25.52 -1.35 -6.46
CA ARG A 159 -25.86 -1.34 -5.04
C ARG A 159 -25.48 -0.02 -4.40
N GLN A 160 -26.23 0.38 -3.41
CA GLN A 160 -25.78 1.40 -2.45
C GLN A 160 -25.09 0.69 -1.29
N HIS A 161 -23.86 1.08 -1.00
CA HIS A 161 -23.10 0.53 0.10
C HIS A 161 -23.25 1.40 1.35
N THR A 162 -23.28 0.77 2.51
CA THR A 162 -23.31 1.44 3.81
C THR A 162 -22.34 0.77 4.77
N LEU A 163 -21.73 1.55 5.63
CA LEU A 163 -20.93 1.06 6.74
C LEU A 163 -21.85 0.52 7.86
N PRO A 164 -21.37 -0.40 8.69
CA PRO A 164 -22.09 -0.86 9.87
C PRO A 164 -22.44 0.31 10.81
N SER A 165 -23.59 0.23 11.45
CA SER A 165 -24.08 1.28 12.38
C SER A 165 -23.62 1.08 13.82
N HIS A 166 -23.19 -0.12 14.18
CA HIS A 166 -22.72 -0.47 15.52
C HIS A 166 -21.26 -0.91 15.46
N LEU A 167 -20.40 0.00 15.90
CA LEU A 167 -18.96 -0.19 15.92
C LEU A 167 -18.45 0.12 17.33
N GLU A 168 -17.60 -0.75 17.84
CA GLU A 168 -16.94 -0.59 19.13
C GLU A 168 -15.44 -0.47 18.95
N CYS A 169 -14.85 0.62 19.46
CA CYS A 169 -13.41 0.81 19.46
C CYS A 169 -12.83 0.19 20.74
N GLY A 170 -11.94 -0.79 20.55
CA GLY A 170 -11.22 -1.47 21.61
C GLY A 170 -9.72 -1.15 21.60
N PRO A 171 -9.02 -1.50 22.69
CA PRO A 171 -7.57 -1.35 22.75
C PRO A 171 -6.90 -2.28 21.73
N GLY A 172 -5.71 -1.88 21.27
CA GLY A 172 -4.81 -2.76 20.54
C GLY A 172 -4.00 -3.68 21.49
N ALA A 173 -2.92 -4.23 20.97
CA ALA A 173 -2.03 -5.11 21.71
C ALA A 173 -1.32 -4.40 22.88
N MET A 174 -1.15 -3.07 22.80
CA MET A 174 -0.55 -2.24 23.84
C MET A 174 -1.50 -1.13 24.25
N GLY A 175 -1.76 -0.98 25.56
CA GLY A 175 -2.41 0.21 26.10
C GLY A 175 -1.49 1.44 26.05
N GLU A 176 -2.06 2.65 26.22
CA GLU A 176 -1.33 3.92 26.17
C GLU A 176 -0.09 3.93 27.07
N GLU A 177 -0.25 3.57 28.34
CA GLU A 177 0.85 3.60 29.31
C GLU A 177 2.00 2.66 28.92
N GLN A 178 1.66 1.45 28.45
CA GLN A 178 2.65 0.48 28.01
C GLN A 178 3.39 0.95 26.75
N TRP A 179 2.67 1.51 25.78
CA TRP A 179 3.27 2.01 24.58
C TRP A 179 4.17 3.21 24.84
N ARG A 180 3.72 4.18 25.66
CA ARG A 180 4.54 5.34 26.04
C ARG A 180 5.81 4.93 26.78
N LYS A 181 5.72 3.95 27.66
CA LYS A 181 6.91 3.39 28.32
C LYS A 181 7.88 2.77 27.33
N ALA A 182 7.39 1.99 26.34
CA ALA A 182 8.24 1.43 25.30
C ALA A 182 8.91 2.52 24.46
N VAL A 183 8.19 3.61 24.15
CA VAL A 183 8.77 4.78 23.45
C VAL A 183 9.84 5.47 24.29
N ASP A 184 9.62 5.65 25.61
CA ASP A 184 10.64 6.24 26.50
C ASP A 184 11.91 5.38 26.55
N GLU A 185 11.79 4.02 26.58
CA GLU A 185 12.91 3.08 26.50
C GLU A 185 13.67 3.22 25.16
N VAL A 186 12.96 3.36 24.04
CA VAL A 186 13.56 3.62 22.72
C VAL A 186 14.25 4.99 22.69
N ILE A 187 13.66 6.05 23.27
CA ILE A 187 14.31 7.37 23.37
C ILE A 187 15.64 7.27 24.13
N ASP A 188 15.68 6.50 25.20
CA ASP A 188 16.91 6.29 25.97
C ASP A 188 17.97 5.52 25.17
N ALA A 189 17.58 4.50 24.38
CA ALA A 189 18.47 3.80 23.46
C ALA A 189 19.03 4.76 22.37
N LEU A 190 18.20 5.64 21.81
CA LEU A 190 18.65 6.64 20.82
C LEU A 190 19.62 7.67 21.44
N ARG A 191 19.42 8.06 22.69
CA ARG A 191 20.35 8.94 23.42
C ARG A 191 21.69 8.28 23.70
N ASN A 192 21.70 6.94 23.81
CA ASN A 192 22.91 6.13 23.93
C ASN A 192 23.56 5.80 22.56
N GLU A 193 23.06 6.40 21.47
CA GLU A 193 23.56 6.23 20.09
C GLU A 193 23.41 4.79 19.56
N GLU A 194 22.43 4.00 20.06
CA GLU A 194 22.15 2.65 19.57
C GLU A 194 21.49 2.69 18.17
N ALA A 195 20.72 3.76 17.86
CA ALA A 195 20.26 4.11 16.54
C ALA A 195 20.07 5.63 16.44
N ALA A 196 19.90 6.19 15.26
CA ALA A 196 19.64 7.62 15.07
C ALA A 196 18.14 7.96 15.06
N LYS A 197 17.31 7.00 14.57
CA LYS A 197 15.86 7.12 14.46
C LYS A 197 15.23 5.73 14.51
N VAL A 198 14.07 5.60 15.16
CA VAL A 198 13.23 4.39 15.15
C VAL A 198 11.78 4.79 14.93
N VAL A 199 11.05 4.05 14.11
CA VAL A 199 9.60 4.25 13.95
C VAL A 199 8.86 3.24 14.82
N MET A 200 8.13 3.72 15.82
CA MET A 200 7.33 2.89 16.72
C MET A 200 5.86 2.91 16.31
N ALA A 201 5.27 1.73 16.15
CA ALA A 201 3.89 1.56 15.78
C ALA A 201 3.02 1.07 16.94
N ARG A 202 1.71 1.28 16.81
CA ARG A 202 0.67 0.68 17.65
C ARG A 202 -0.60 0.45 16.85
N ASP A 203 -1.49 -0.32 17.42
CA ASP A 203 -2.79 -0.64 16.84
C ASP A 203 -3.94 -0.31 17.78
N LEU A 204 -5.15 -0.39 17.22
CA LEU A 204 -6.42 -0.49 17.93
C LEU A 204 -7.37 -1.39 17.13
N THR A 205 -8.42 -1.86 17.79
CA THR A 205 -9.38 -2.77 17.19
C THR A 205 -10.75 -2.12 17.10
N ILE A 206 -11.40 -2.24 15.95
CA ILE A 206 -12.79 -1.84 15.76
C ILE A 206 -13.59 -3.10 15.51
N SER A 207 -14.50 -3.43 16.41
CA SER A 207 -15.41 -4.58 16.30
C SER A 207 -16.77 -4.16 15.77
N SER A 208 -17.38 -5.00 14.97
CA SER A 208 -18.70 -4.81 14.37
C SER A 208 -19.59 -6.03 14.60
N ASP A 209 -20.88 -5.81 14.78
CA ASP A 209 -21.90 -6.87 14.86
C ASP A 209 -22.22 -7.50 13.49
N SER A 210 -21.86 -6.83 12.40
CA SER A 210 -22.01 -7.27 11.02
C SER A 210 -20.70 -7.16 10.25
N GLU A 211 -20.62 -7.75 9.06
CA GLU A 211 -19.45 -7.63 8.19
C GLU A 211 -19.22 -6.18 7.77
N ILE A 212 -17.98 -5.73 7.87
CA ILE A 212 -17.54 -4.40 7.42
C ILE A 212 -17.58 -4.40 5.89
N ASN A 213 -18.32 -3.46 5.32
CA ASN A 213 -18.48 -3.33 3.89
C ASN A 213 -17.22 -2.66 3.29
N GLU A 214 -16.38 -3.46 2.62
CA GLU A 214 -15.13 -2.97 2.01
C GLU A 214 -15.38 -1.88 0.95
N ALA A 215 -16.40 -2.04 0.10
CA ALA A 215 -16.73 -1.06 -0.92
C ALA A 215 -17.13 0.29 -0.32
N ALA A 216 -17.96 0.26 0.75
CA ALA A 216 -18.34 1.47 1.48
C ALA A 216 -17.13 2.17 2.12
N LEU A 217 -16.21 1.38 2.70
CA LEU A 217 -15.01 1.93 3.35
C LEU A 217 -14.06 2.56 2.32
N VAL A 218 -13.83 1.88 1.18
CA VAL A 218 -13.02 2.40 0.07
C VAL A 218 -13.62 3.68 -0.51
N GLU A 219 -14.95 3.70 -0.78
CA GLU A 219 -15.67 4.89 -1.26
C GLU A 219 -15.52 6.07 -0.31
N SER A 220 -15.81 5.86 0.97
CA SER A 220 -15.75 6.91 1.99
C SER A 220 -14.34 7.46 2.20
N LEU A 221 -13.31 6.61 2.15
CA LEU A 221 -11.90 7.03 2.23
C LEU A 221 -11.52 7.87 1.01
N HIS A 222 -11.89 7.43 -0.20
CA HIS A 222 -11.58 8.16 -1.43
C HIS A 222 -12.25 9.54 -1.46
N GLU A 223 -13.53 9.62 -1.10
CA GLU A 223 -14.26 10.89 -1.06
C GLU A 223 -13.67 11.88 -0.04
N ARG A 224 -13.25 11.39 1.12
CA ARG A 224 -12.74 12.25 2.19
C ARG A 224 -11.28 12.64 2.01
N TYR A 225 -10.47 11.78 1.38
CA TYR A 225 -9.03 11.97 1.19
C TYR A 225 -8.61 11.84 -0.29
N PRO A 226 -9.16 12.63 -1.20
CA PRO A 226 -8.95 12.49 -2.65
C PRO A 226 -7.51 12.73 -3.11
N GLN A 227 -6.66 13.33 -2.25
CA GLN A 227 -5.24 13.60 -2.55
C GLN A 227 -4.33 12.40 -2.23
N THR A 228 -4.88 11.33 -1.64
CA THR A 228 -4.15 10.13 -1.28
C THR A 228 -4.45 8.99 -2.25
N TRP A 229 -3.63 7.95 -2.23
CA TRP A 229 -3.93 6.69 -2.90
C TRP A 229 -4.81 5.83 -2.01
N THR A 230 -6.08 5.73 -2.36
CA THR A 230 -7.00 4.80 -1.70
C THR A 230 -6.78 3.41 -2.24
N PHE A 231 -6.57 2.44 -1.34
CA PHE A 231 -6.26 1.07 -1.72
C PHE A 231 -7.08 0.04 -0.92
N SER A 232 -7.28 -1.11 -1.55
CA SER A 232 -7.77 -2.33 -0.91
C SER A 232 -7.10 -3.54 -1.56
N VAL A 233 -6.45 -4.39 -0.77
CA VAL A 233 -5.86 -5.66 -1.23
C VAL A 233 -5.99 -6.71 -0.14
N ASP A 234 -6.81 -7.74 -0.38
CA ASP A 234 -7.03 -8.88 0.54
C ASP A 234 -7.38 -8.45 1.98
N GLY A 235 -8.30 -7.48 2.10
CA GLY A 235 -8.78 -6.94 3.38
C GLY A 235 -7.86 -5.91 4.04
N LEU A 236 -6.71 -5.57 3.48
CA LEU A 236 -5.93 -4.40 3.89
C LEU A 236 -6.46 -3.18 3.15
N ILE A 237 -7.06 -2.23 3.88
CA ILE A 237 -7.76 -1.07 3.30
C ILE A 237 -7.21 0.22 3.91
N GLY A 238 -6.97 1.23 3.07
CA GLY A 238 -6.46 2.51 3.55
C GLY A 238 -6.41 3.60 2.50
N ALA A 239 -5.88 4.76 2.93
CA ALA A 239 -5.68 5.95 2.11
C ALA A 239 -4.29 6.54 2.39
N THR A 240 -3.27 6.03 1.67
CA THR A 240 -1.88 6.41 1.91
C THR A 240 -1.49 7.69 1.17
N PRO A 241 -0.82 8.63 1.82
CA PRO A 241 -0.24 9.78 1.16
C PRO A 241 1.16 9.51 0.58
N GLU A 242 1.77 8.36 0.92
CA GLU A 242 3.17 8.06 0.63
C GLU A 242 3.31 7.06 -0.51
N MET A 243 3.93 7.53 -1.60
CA MET A 243 4.27 6.71 -2.76
C MET A 243 5.68 6.17 -2.57
N LEU A 244 5.80 4.87 -2.27
CA LEU A 244 7.10 4.23 -2.16
C LEU A 244 7.81 4.27 -3.51
N VAL A 245 7.13 3.84 -4.57
CA VAL A 245 7.66 3.90 -5.93
C VAL A 245 6.55 3.80 -6.97
N SER A 246 6.68 4.59 -8.03
CA SER A 246 5.98 4.43 -9.30
C SER A 246 7.02 4.19 -10.38
N LEU A 247 6.82 3.17 -11.21
CA LEU A 247 7.67 2.87 -12.36
C LEU A 247 6.83 2.86 -13.63
N LYS A 248 7.21 3.67 -14.61
CA LYS A 248 6.56 3.72 -15.89
C LYS A 248 7.59 3.88 -17.02
N GLU A 249 7.68 2.90 -17.91
CA GLU A 249 8.60 2.93 -19.05
C GLU A 249 10.06 3.26 -18.64
N GLY A 250 10.51 2.71 -17.50
CA GLY A 250 11.85 2.94 -16.96
C GLY A 250 12.03 4.27 -16.21
N HIS A 251 10.98 5.09 -16.09
CA HIS A 251 10.99 6.29 -15.25
C HIS A 251 10.48 5.96 -13.85
N LEU A 252 11.32 6.12 -12.86
CA LEU A 252 11.04 5.85 -11.46
C LEU A 252 10.76 7.17 -10.73
N HIS A 253 9.68 7.17 -9.94
CA HIS A 253 9.33 8.27 -9.03
C HIS A 253 9.02 7.71 -7.65
N SER A 254 9.52 8.37 -6.60
CA SER A 254 9.26 8.06 -5.19
C SER A 254 8.91 9.34 -4.44
N ARG A 255 7.94 9.28 -3.52
CA ARG A 255 7.54 10.40 -2.67
C ARG A 255 7.79 10.07 -1.22
N VAL A 256 8.72 10.77 -0.62
CA VAL A 256 9.15 10.61 0.78
C VAL A 256 8.40 11.58 1.67
N LEU A 257 7.77 11.07 2.72
CA LEU A 257 7.10 11.87 3.75
C LEU A 257 7.68 11.55 5.12
N ALA A 258 8.20 12.56 5.82
CA ALA A 258 8.60 12.45 7.22
C ALA A 258 8.61 13.83 7.87
N GLY A 259 8.52 13.88 9.21
CA GLY A 259 8.23 15.11 9.93
C GLY A 259 6.76 15.51 9.78
N SER A 260 6.09 15.80 10.89
CA SER A 260 4.63 16.00 10.89
C SER A 260 4.20 17.08 11.87
N CYS A 261 3.13 17.80 11.52
CA CYS A 261 2.46 18.71 12.44
C CYS A 261 0.96 18.83 12.12
N LEU A 262 0.22 19.54 12.97
CA LEU A 262 -1.17 19.89 12.63
C LEU A 262 -1.21 20.86 11.45
N PRO A 263 -2.23 20.83 10.58
CA PRO A 263 -2.33 21.69 9.38
C PRO A 263 -2.19 23.19 9.69
N LYS A 264 -2.69 23.65 10.85
CA LYS A 264 -2.57 25.05 11.31
C LYS A 264 -1.13 25.50 11.59
N ASP A 265 -0.23 24.56 11.79
CA ASP A 265 1.18 24.80 12.09
C ASP A 265 2.11 24.49 10.90
N ALA A 266 1.54 24.18 9.73
CA ALA A 266 2.26 23.77 8.52
C ALA A 266 3.41 24.73 8.12
N GLU A 267 3.22 26.04 8.29
CA GLU A 267 4.24 27.04 7.97
C GLU A 267 5.48 26.97 8.89
N LYS A 268 5.34 26.39 10.09
CA LYS A 268 6.44 26.22 11.05
C LYS A 268 7.26 24.96 10.80
N LEU A 269 6.67 23.98 10.11
CA LEU A 269 7.26 22.65 9.90
C LEU A 269 8.65 22.72 9.23
N PRO A 270 8.88 23.51 8.15
CA PRO A 270 10.20 23.66 7.55
C PRO A 270 11.24 24.34 8.44
N LEU A 271 10.82 24.96 9.54
CA LEU A 271 11.70 25.65 10.50
C LEU A 271 12.11 24.74 11.66
N SER A 272 11.41 23.63 11.89
CA SER A 272 11.70 22.65 12.93
C SER A 272 12.98 21.88 12.59
N LEU A 273 13.99 21.94 13.45
CA LEU A 273 15.22 21.16 13.26
C LEU A 273 14.97 19.67 13.40
N LYS A 274 14.12 19.26 14.37
CA LYS A 274 13.71 17.86 14.58
C LYS A 274 13.09 17.28 13.30
N ASP A 275 12.03 17.92 12.80
CA ASP A 275 11.28 17.42 11.65
C ASP A 275 12.13 17.40 10.37
N ARG A 276 12.99 18.40 10.20
CA ARG A 276 13.95 18.42 9.07
C ARG A 276 14.98 17.30 9.16
N SER A 277 15.49 16.99 10.35
CA SER A 277 16.43 15.88 10.54
C SER A 277 15.74 14.54 10.29
N GLU A 278 14.53 14.37 10.81
CA GLU A 278 13.71 13.18 10.55
C GLU A 278 13.47 12.97 9.04
N HIS A 279 13.10 14.06 8.34
CA HIS A 279 12.87 14.03 6.90
C HIS A 279 14.15 13.71 6.11
N LEU A 280 15.27 14.27 6.52
CA LEU A 280 16.56 14.04 5.86
C LEU A 280 16.96 12.56 5.94
N PHE A 281 16.83 11.91 7.10
CA PHE A 281 17.07 10.47 7.21
C PHE A 281 16.21 9.64 6.25
N ALA A 282 14.91 9.98 6.14
CA ALA A 282 14.02 9.29 5.22
C ALA A 282 14.41 9.51 3.75
N LEU A 283 14.75 10.74 3.37
CA LEU A 283 15.17 11.07 2.01
C LEU A 283 16.50 10.40 1.64
N GLU A 284 17.49 10.48 2.53
CA GLU A 284 18.80 9.86 2.32
C GLU A 284 18.73 8.35 2.19
N SER A 285 17.83 7.68 2.94
CA SER A 285 17.63 6.24 2.83
C SER A 285 17.13 5.84 1.43
N VAL A 286 16.19 6.58 0.86
CA VAL A 286 15.66 6.34 -0.49
C VAL A 286 16.73 6.61 -1.55
N VAL A 287 17.44 7.72 -1.45
CA VAL A 287 18.52 8.07 -2.39
C VAL A 287 19.66 7.02 -2.34
N ALA A 288 20.09 6.62 -1.14
CA ALA A 288 21.14 5.62 -0.96
C ALA A 288 20.74 4.25 -1.53
N ALA A 289 19.48 3.84 -1.36
CA ALA A 289 18.97 2.60 -1.91
C ALA A 289 18.90 2.61 -3.46
N LEU A 290 18.61 3.76 -4.08
CA LEU A 290 18.49 3.87 -5.53
C LEU A 290 19.84 4.05 -6.23
N LEU A 291 20.84 4.70 -5.62
CA LEU A 291 22.13 4.98 -6.25
C LEU A 291 22.86 3.77 -6.86
N PRO A 292 22.83 2.56 -6.25
CA PRO A 292 23.50 1.38 -6.82
C PRO A 292 22.78 0.78 -8.03
N VAL A 293 21.46 1.02 -8.19
CA VAL A 293 20.59 0.27 -9.13
C VAL A 293 19.90 1.16 -10.16
N ALA A 294 19.87 2.48 -9.94
CA ALA A 294 19.22 3.43 -10.83
C ALA A 294 20.21 4.47 -11.37
N GLN A 295 19.84 5.12 -12.45
CA GLN A 295 20.62 6.20 -13.09
C GLN A 295 19.91 7.52 -12.87
N ASP A 296 20.66 8.64 -12.95
CA ASP A 296 20.13 10.00 -12.88
C ASP A 296 19.22 10.26 -11.65
N VAL A 297 19.60 9.72 -10.47
CA VAL A 297 18.86 9.93 -9.23
C VAL A 297 18.87 11.41 -8.86
N ARG A 298 17.68 12.00 -8.74
CA ARG A 298 17.48 13.42 -8.44
C ARG A 298 16.54 13.55 -7.25
N ALA A 299 16.97 14.34 -6.27
CA ALA A 299 16.18 14.70 -5.11
C ALA A 299 16.22 16.22 -4.90
N PRO A 300 15.16 16.85 -4.37
CA PRO A 300 15.15 18.28 -4.11
C PRO A 300 16.10 18.64 -2.95
N ALA A 301 16.76 19.79 -3.05
CA ALA A 301 17.64 20.29 -1.99
C ALA A 301 16.88 20.73 -0.72
N ARG A 302 15.57 20.95 -0.80
CA ARG A 302 14.69 21.33 0.30
C ARG A 302 13.34 20.65 0.13
N PRO A 303 12.75 20.13 1.22
CA PRO A 303 11.40 19.57 1.17
C PRO A 303 10.34 20.67 0.96
N GLU A 304 9.24 20.27 0.36
CA GLU A 304 7.98 21.01 0.35
C GLU A 304 7.12 20.65 1.56
N VAL A 305 5.97 21.31 1.72
CA VAL A 305 4.98 20.96 2.76
C VAL A 305 3.73 20.43 2.08
N LEU A 306 3.42 19.17 2.32
CA LEU A 306 2.16 18.55 1.92
C LEU A 306 1.15 18.70 3.05
N VAL A 307 0.06 19.43 2.81
CA VAL A 307 -1.04 19.62 3.77
C VAL A 307 -2.19 18.71 3.42
N LEU A 308 -2.50 17.78 4.32
CA LEU A 308 -3.68 16.90 4.28
C LEU A 308 -4.76 17.44 5.23
N PRO A 309 -6.02 16.97 5.16
CA PRO A 309 -7.10 17.48 6.01
C PRO A 309 -6.81 17.43 7.51
N ASN A 310 -6.08 16.42 7.98
CA ASN A 310 -5.84 16.17 9.41
C ASN A 310 -4.37 16.35 9.84
N ILE A 311 -3.41 16.38 8.92
CA ILE A 311 -1.98 16.44 9.21
C ILE A 311 -1.21 17.09 8.07
N ALA A 312 -0.09 17.76 8.36
CA ALA A 312 0.86 18.23 7.36
C ALA A 312 2.20 17.49 7.51
N HIS A 313 2.89 17.25 6.38
CA HIS A 313 4.19 16.58 6.33
C HIS A 313 5.20 17.37 5.52
N LEU A 314 6.50 17.22 5.83
CA LEU A 314 7.54 17.53 4.86
C LEU A 314 7.52 16.46 3.76
N CYS A 315 7.71 16.90 2.52
CA CYS A 315 7.57 16.10 1.32
C CYS A 315 8.75 16.32 0.38
N SER A 316 9.34 15.25 -0.13
CA SER A 316 10.35 15.29 -1.18
C SER A 316 10.06 14.24 -2.24
N ASP A 317 10.02 14.67 -3.50
CA ASP A 317 9.89 13.78 -4.64
C ASP A 317 11.29 13.43 -5.18
N VAL A 318 11.55 12.14 -5.38
CA VAL A 318 12.79 11.60 -5.93
C VAL A 318 12.49 10.97 -7.29
N ASP A 319 13.20 11.41 -8.32
CA ASP A 319 13.08 10.87 -9.67
C ASP A 319 14.37 10.17 -10.08
N ALA A 320 14.26 9.07 -10.82
CA ALA A 320 15.40 8.32 -11.33
C ALA A 320 15.06 7.60 -12.63
N SER A 321 16.08 7.17 -13.37
CA SER A 321 15.95 6.23 -14.49
C SER A 321 16.24 4.83 -14.01
N PHE A 322 15.28 3.90 -14.21
CA PHE A 322 15.37 2.49 -13.83
C PHE A 322 14.98 1.61 -15.03
N PRO A 323 15.86 1.54 -16.07
CA PRO A 323 15.52 0.91 -17.35
C PRO A 323 15.47 -0.61 -17.29
N GLU A 324 16.11 -1.23 -16.30
CA GLU A 324 16.19 -2.68 -16.14
C GLU A 324 15.52 -3.08 -14.82
N GLY A 325 14.57 -3.99 -14.89
CA GLY A 325 13.81 -4.46 -13.76
C GLY A 325 12.34 -4.02 -13.77
N SER A 326 11.58 -4.53 -12.84
CA SER A 326 10.16 -4.25 -12.62
C SER A 326 9.97 -3.30 -11.44
N VAL A 327 8.74 -2.82 -11.26
CA VAL A 327 8.38 -2.04 -10.06
C VAL A 327 8.61 -2.84 -8.77
N LEU A 328 8.45 -4.18 -8.78
CA LEU A 328 8.71 -5.01 -7.60
C LEU A 328 10.22 -5.11 -7.29
N ASP A 329 11.09 -5.07 -8.30
CA ASP A 329 12.53 -4.98 -8.07
C ASP A 329 12.91 -3.64 -7.41
N ALA A 330 12.29 -2.54 -7.85
CA ALA A 330 12.47 -1.24 -7.20
C ALA A 330 11.90 -1.22 -5.77
N VAL A 331 10.74 -1.85 -5.53
CA VAL A 331 10.18 -2.03 -4.18
C VAL A 331 11.14 -2.78 -3.27
N ALA A 332 11.76 -3.87 -3.76
CA ALA A 332 12.72 -4.66 -3.00
C ALA A 332 13.98 -3.87 -2.61
N GLN A 333 14.37 -2.89 -3.41
CA GLN A 333 15.49 -2.00 -3.09
C GLN A 333 15.15 -0.94 -2.05
N LEU A 334 13.89 -0.48 -2.03
CA LEU A 334 13.47 0.64 -1.22
C LEU A 334 12.89 0.24 0.14
N HIS A 335 12.27 -0.94 0.24
CA HIS A 335 11.58 -1.35 1.46
C HIS A 335 12.50 -2.15 2.40
N PRO A 336 12.44 -1.86 3.73
CA PRO A 336 11.75 -0.75 4.35
C PRO A 336 12.57 0.54 4.35
N THR A 337 11.90 1.68 4.15
CA THR A 337 12.56 3.01 4.25
C THR A 337 12.73 3.45 5.70
N ALA A 338 13.62 4.41 5.95
CA ALA A 338 13.75 5.03 7.27
C ALA A 338 12.50 5.83 7.70
N ALA A 339 11.54 6.08 6.78
CA ALA A 339 10.26 6.69 7.10
C ALA A 339 9.32 5.77 7.90
N VAL A 340 9.48 4.44 7.77
CA VAL A 340 8.64 3.44 8.45
C VAL A 340 9.39 2.45 9.33
N CYS A 341 10.72 2.42 9.25
CA CYS A 341 11.59 1.59 10.08
C CYS A 341 12.47 2.44 10.99
N GLY A 342 13.50 3.05 10.46
CA GLY A 342 14.48 3.85 11.18
C GLY A 342 15.84 3.83 10.51
N THR A 343 16.85 4.32 11.24
CA THR A 343 18.22 4.42 10.70
C THR A 343 19.26 4.31 11.85
N PRO A 344 20.35 3.52 11.69
CA PRO A 344 20.56 2.51 10.67
C PRO A 344 19.47 1.43 10.67
N LEU A 345 19.29 0.72 9.55
CA LEU A 345 18.14 -0.19 9.37
C LEU A 345 18.13 -1.33 10.36
N ASP A 346 19.23 -2.07 10.48
CA ASP A 346 19.34 -3.25 11.35
C ASP A 346 19.15 -2.88 12.82
N ASP A 347 19.84 -1.82 13.30
CA ASP A 347 19.73 -1.36 14.68
C ASP A 347 18.30 -0.89 15.00
N ALA A 348 17.63 -0.23 14.04
CA ALA A 348 16.25 0.19 14.20
C ALA A 348 15.29 -1.01 14.25
N LEU A 349 15.49 -2.05 13.43
CA LEU A 349 14.71 -3.28 13.46
C LEU A 349 14.87 -4.01 14.80
N ASP A 350 16.09 -4.11 15.33
CA ASP A 350 16.35 -4.72 16.63
C ASP A 350 15.59 -4.00 17.76
N LEU A 351 15.57 -2.67 17.75
CA LEU A 351 14.82 -1.87 18.73
C LEU A 351 13.30 -2.02 18.54
N ILE A 352 12.81 -2.08 17.31
CA ILE A 352 11.39 -2.37 17.02
C ILE A 352 11.01 -3.73 17.60
N HIS A 353 11.77 -4.78 17.32
CA HIS A 353 11.50 -6.14 17.81
C HIS A 353 11.56 -6.24 19.34
N ALA A 354 12.44 -5.47 19.99
CA ALA A 354 12.58 -5.48 21.44
C ALA A 354 11.41 -4.77 22.15
N HIS A 355 10.89 -3.68 21.59
CA HIS A 355 9.98 -2.77 22.28
C HIS A 355 8.57 -2.72 21.71
N GLU A 356 8.37 -3.00 20.42
CA GLU A 356 7.07 -3.04 19.78
C GLU A 356 6.42 -4.43 19.94
N ARG A 357 5.28 -4.50 20.63
CA ARG A 357 4.59 -5.77 20.93
C ARG A 357 3.44 -6.08 19.98
N ILE A 358 3.43 -5.47 18.81
CA ILE A 358 2.44 -5.72 17.77
C ILE A 358 3.08 -6.51 16.63
N GLU A 359 2.29 -7.36 15.99
CA GLU A 359 2.63 -7.80 14.65
C GLU A 359 2.10 -6.77 13.65
N ARG A 360 2.99 -6.09 12.93
CA ARG A 360 2.60 -5.12 11.90
C ARG A 360 1.85 -5.79 10.76
N GLY A 361 2.16 -7.07 10.47
CA GLY A 361 1.63 -7.74 9.32
C GLY A 361 1.95 -6.95 8.05
N ARG A 362 0.91 -6.55 7.31
CA ARG A 362 1.05 -5.75 6.08
C ARG A 362 0.99 -4.24 6.29
N TYR A 363 0.71 -3.77 7.50
CA TYR A 363 0.85 -2.35 7.85
C TYR A 363 2.30 -1.91 7.68
N SER A 364 2.52 -0.72 7.14
CA SER A 364 3.82 -0.15 6.72
C SER A 364 4.60 -0.96 5.68
N GLY A 365 4.03 -2.06 5.19
CA GLY A 365 4.55 -2.81 4.04
C GLY A 365 4.13 -2.20 2.69
N PRO A 366 4.74 -2.65 1.59
CA PRO A 366 4.39 -2.20 0.24
C PRO A 366 3.00 -2.71 -0.19
N VAL A 367 2.18 -1.83 -0.76
CA VAL A 367 0.88 -2.15 -1.35
C VAL A 367 0.69 -1.39 -2.66
N GLY A 368 0.19 -2.06 -3.68
CA GLY A 368 -0.01 -1.44 -4.99
C GLY A 368 -0.37 -2.42 -6.09
N TRP A 369 0.10 -2.15 -7.28
CA TRP A 369 -0.15 -2.96 -8.47
C TRP A 369 1.07 -3.05 -9.38
N ILE A 370 1.13 -4.13 -10.17
CA ILE A 370 2.12 -4.39 -11.20
C ILE A 370 1.46 -4.85 -12.48
N ASP A 371 1.99 -4.44 -13.63
CA ASP A 371 1.52 -4.83 -14.97
C ASP A 371 2.43 -5.82 -15.69
N GLY A 372 1.99 -6.30 -16.85
CA GLY A 372 2.72 -7.25 -17.68
C GLY A 372 4.03 -6.72 -18.28
N ALA A 373 4.22 -5.41 -18.34
CA ALA A 373 5.49 -4.79 -18.75
C ALA A 373 6.45 -4.54 -17.57
N GLY A 374 6.00 -4.80 -16.33
CA GLY A 374 6.78 -4.54 -15.12
C GLY A 374 6.59 -3.12 -14.58
N ASN A 375 5.72 -2.30 -15.19
CA ASN A 375 5.32 -1.01 -14.62
C ASN A 375 4.38 -1.20 -13.45
N GLY A 376 4.19 -0.14 -12.65
CA GLY A 376 3.25 -0.18 -11.54
C GLY A 376 3.45 0.95 -10.55
N GLU A 377 2.64 0.94 -9.52
CA GLU A 377 2.70 1.89 -8.42
C GLU A 377 2.57 1.15 -7.09
N PHE A 378 3.42 1.50 -6.15
CA PHE A 378 3.39 0.97 -4.78
C PHE A 378 3.48 2.12 -3.78
N GLY A 379 2.47 2.22 -2.93
CA GLY A 379 2.54 3.04 -1.72
C GLY A 379 3.02 2.23 -0.53
N ILE A 380 3.32 2.92 0.55
CA ILE A 380 3.48 2.31 1.86
C ILE A 380 2.09 2.22 2.50
N ALA A 381 1.70 1.06 3.01
CA ALA A 381 0.38 0.84 3.64
C ALA A 381 0.27 1.62 4.96
N LEU A 382 -0.07 2.89 4.85
CA LEU A 382 -0.31 3.82 5.96
C LEU A 382 -1.78 4.26 5.97
N ARG A 383 -2.22 4.83 7.11
CA ARG A 383 -3.61 5.28 7.27
C ARG A 383 -4.59 4.17 6.88
N CYS A 384 -4.34 2.98 7.42
CA CYS A 384 -5.03 1.76 6.99
C CYS A 384 -5.46 0.90 8.17
N GLY A 385 -6.29 -0.06 7.86
CA GLY A 385 -6.64 -1.16 8.73
C GLY A 385 -6.68 -2.48 7.99
N GLN A 386 -6.51 -3.58 8.71
CA GLN A 386 -6.65 -4.95 8.24
C GLN A 386 -7.98 -5.52 8.71
N ILE A 387 -8.78 -5.99 7.79
CA ILE A 387 -10.01 -6.74 8.10
C ILE A 387 -9.63 -8.15 8.56
N GLU A 388 -10.17 -8.55 9.69
CA GLU A 388 -9.96 -9.82 10.38
C GLU A 388 -11.30 -10.44 10.77
N ASP A 389 -11.29 -11.62 11.41
CA ASP A 389 -12.47 -12.30 11.99
C ASP A 389 -13.68 -12.37 11.05
N HIS A 390 -13.46 -12.89 9.85
CA HIS A 390 -14.52 -13.03 8.86
C HIS A 390 -15.26 -11.71 8.55
N GLY A 391 -14.51 -10.61 8.49
CA GLY A 391 -15.04 -9.30 8.12
C GLY A 391 -15.62 -8.48 9.27
N ARG A 392 -15.54 -8.95 10.52
CA ARG A 392 -16.18 -8.28 11.67
C ARG A 392 -15.24 -7.45 12.54
N THR A 393 -13.96 -7.53 12.28
CA THR A 393 -12.95 -6.77 13.01
C THR A 393 -12.10 -6.01 12.02
N LEU A 394 -11.84 -4.73 12.29
CA LEU A 394 -10.85 -3.93 11.60
C LEU A 394 -9.76 -3.56 12.60
N ARG A 395 -8.56 -4.07 12.37
CA ARG A 395 -7.37 -3.70 13.12
C ARG A 395 -6.72 -2.50 12.47
N VAL A 396 -6.70 -1.36 13.14
CA VAL A 396 -6.21 -0.08 12.64
C VAL A 396 -4.84 0.22 13.20
N PHE A 397 -3.94 0.75 12.38
CA PHE A 397 -2.55 0.96 12.75
C PHE A 397 -2.12 2.42 12.58
N ALA A 398 -1.18 2.85 13.40
CA ALA A 398 -0.39 4.05 13.18
C ALA A 398 0.98 3.94 13.84
N GLY A 399 1.95 4.69 13.31
CA GLY A 399 3.29 4.82 13.87
C GLY A 399 3.82 6.24 13.74
N CYS A 400 4.88 6.54 14.48
CA CYS A 400 5.58 7.82 14.43
C CYS A 400 7.09 7.61 14.56
N GLY A 401 7.87 8.54 14.01
CA GLY A 401 9.32 8.54 14.08
C GLY A 401 9.81 9.04 15.44
N ILE A 402 10.47 8.18 16.18
CA ILE A 402 11.07 8.49 17.48
C ILE A 402 12.49 9.01 17.26
N MET A 403 12.78 10.17 17.84
CA MET A 403 14.08 10.84 17.83
C MET A 403 14.57 11.01 19.28
N PRO A 404 15.88 11.28 19.52
CA PRO A 404 16.42 11.45 20.87
C PRO A 404 15.76 12.56 21.70
N ASP A 405 15.15 13.55 21.07
CA ASP A 405 14.43 14.67 21.67
C ASP A 405 12.90 14.53 21.64
N SER A 406 12.37 13.37 21.21
CA SER A 406 10.95 13.05 21.24
C SER A 406 10.39 13.01 22.67
N LEU A 407 9.06 13.23 22.76
CA LEU A 407 8.29 13.09 24.00
C LEU A 407 7.21 12.04 23.76
N SER A 408 7.20 10.97 24.55
CA SER A 408 6.27 9.83 24.37
C SER A 408 4.79 10.25 24.37
N SER A 409 4.41 11.31 25.10
CA SER A 409 3.07 11.88 25.09
C SER A 409 2.71 12.50 23.74
N SER A 410 3.61 13.28 23.15
CA SER A 410 3.39 13.91 21.84
C SER A 410 3.35 12.89 20.72
N GLU A 411 4.21 11.88 20.78
CA GLU A 411 4.24 10.80 19.81
C GLU A 411 2.96 9.94 19.86
N PHE A 412 2.40 9.73 21.07
CA PHE A 412 1.11 9.07 21.22
C PHE A 412 -0.02 9.86 20.57
N GLU A 413 -0.09 11.19 20.80
CA GLU A 413 -1.08 12.07 20.16
C GLU A 413 -0.93 12.10 18.63
N GLU A 414 0.31 12.01 18.12
CA GLU A 414 0.56 11.91 16.69
C GLU A 414 -0.02 10.61 16.11
N THR A 415 0.19 9.47 16.79
CA THR A 415 -0.41 8.20 16.33
C THR A 415 -1.93 8.24 16.35
N GLN A 416 -2.56 8.88 17.36
CA GLN A 416 -4.01 9.08 17.37
C GLN A 416 -4.48 9.89 16.16
N THR A 417 -3.76 10.97 15.84
CA THR A 417 -4.06 11.81 14.67
C THR A 417 -3.93 11.02 13.37
N LYS A 418 -2.94 10.12 13.28
CA LYS A 418 -2.71 9.28 12.10
C LYS A 418 -3.75 8.15 11.94
N MET A 419 -4.45 7.74 13.00
CA MET A 419 -5.58 6.78 12.92
C MET A 419 -6.90 7.44 12.51
N ARG A 420 -7.05 8.75 12.71
CA ARG A 420 -8.30 9.49 12.41
C ARG A 420 -8.90 9.22 11.03
N PRO A 421 -8.13 9.09 9.93
CA PRO A 421 -8.74 8.83 8.63
C PRO A 421 -9.67 7.63 8.60
N ILE A 422 -9.30 6.55 9.27
CA ILE A 422 -10.14 5.35 9.36
C ILE A 422 -11.27 5.56 10.37
N LEU A 423 -10.97 6.11 11.56
CA LEU A 423 -11.93 6.30 12.64
C LEU A 423 -13.07 7.25 12.23
N GLU A 424 -12.75 8.39 11.63
CA GLU A 424 -13.72 9.40 11.18
C GLU A 424 -14.63 8.88 10.06
N VAL A 425 -14.12 8.06 9.16
CA VAL A 425 -14.92 7.44 8.09
C VAL A 425 -15.89 6.42 8.69
N LEU A 426 -15.49 5.72 9.74
CA LEU A 426 -16.33 4.76 10.44
C LEU A 426 -17.28 5.42 11.47
N GLY A 427 -17.06 6.67 11.82
CA GLY A 427 -17.88 7.40 12.78
C GLY A 427 -17.62 7.03 14.25
N VAL A 428 -16.38 6.60 14.56
CA VAL A 428 -15.94 6.21 15.92
C VAL A 428 -14.79 7.07 16.42
#